data_c74c626e2ba78d45b9bb2a52e1688d2c
#
_entry.id   c74c626e2ba78d45b9bb2a52e1688d2c
#
_cell.length_a   1.000
_cell.length_b   1.000
_cell.length_c   1.000
_cell.angle_alpha   90.00
_cell.angle_beta   90.00
_cell.angle_gamma   90.00
#
_symmetry.space_group_name_H-M   'P 1'
#
loop_
_entity.id
_entity.type
_entity.pdbx_description
1 polymer ?
#
loop_
_entity_poly.entity_id
_entity_poly.type
_entity_poly.pdbx_seq_one_letter_code
_entity_poly.pdbx_strand_id
1 'polypeptide(L)'
;VSTASAIVAAPLGVKVAKHGNRAASGVSGSADVLEAAGVRLDLSPEQVGHCIETVGVGFLFALNHHSAMRHAIGARRELAFKTMFNLLGPLTNPAGAKCQLLGVADGDWLRPVAEVLKRVGSHRVLVVHCEDGVDEISIAAPTRVAELKEGEITEYSVRPEDFGWKAQPLQTLIVKDAKESLILVRD
;
A
#
# COMPACT_ATOMS: atom_id res chain seq x y z
N VAL A 1 -7.54 -0.29 -3.60
CA VAL A 1 -7.18 1.08 -3.98
C VAL A 1 -5.73 1.14 -4.40
N SER A 2 -4.73 0.88 -3.54
CA SER A 2 -3.31 1.08 -3.83
C SER A 2 -2.76 0.32 -5.06
N THR A 3 -3.34 -0.83 -5.44
CA THR A 3 -2.98 -1.54 -6.69
C THR A 3 -3.43 -0.74 -7.92
N ALA A 4 -4.67 -0.25 -7.92
CA ALA A 4 -5.18 0.60 -9.01
C ALA A 4 -4.36 1.89 -9.14
N SER A 5 -4.07 2.56 -8.01
CA SER A 5 -3.22 3.76 -7.99
C SER A 5 -1.84 3.51 -8.59
N ALA A 6 -1.21 2.36 -8.31
CA ALA A 6 0.08 1.98 -8.88
C ALA A 6 0.01 1.84 -10.41
N ILE A 7 -1.05 1.20 -10.92
CA ILE A 7 -1.27 0.99 -12.37
C ILE A 7 -1.54 2.33 -13.07
N VAL A 8 -2.33 3.22 -12.47
CA VAL A 8 -2.65 4.53 -13.04
C VAL A 8 -1.46 5.49 -13.02
N ALA A 9 -0.59 5.40 -12.00
CA ALA A 9 0.59 6.27 -11.89
C ALA A 9 1.70 5.92 -12.91
N ALA A 10 1.84 4.66 -13.29
CA ALA A 10 2.91 4.21 -14.19
C ALA A 10 2.87 4.90 -15.57
N PRO A 11 1.75 5.01 -16.30
CA PRO A 11 1.67 5.71 -17.58
C PRO A 11 2.00 7.21 -17.50
N LEU A 12 1.93 7.79 -16.31
CA LEU A 12 2.31 9.19 -16.06
C LEU A 12 3.82 9.37 -15.88
N GLY A 13 4.62 8.33 -16.12
CA GLY A 13 6.08 8.34 -16.04
C GLY A 13 6.63 8.05 -14.64
N VAL A 14 5.79 7.63 -13.69
CA VAL A 14 6.22 7.25 -12.34
C VAL A 14 6.61 5.77 -12.33
N LYS A 15 7.84 5.45 -11.89
CA LYS A 15 8.25 4.07 -11.66
C LYS A 15 7.76 3.61 -10.28
N VAL A 16 6.90 2.60 -10.26
CA VAL A 16 6.21 2.13 -9.06
C VAL A 16 6.67 0.73 -8.67
N ALA A 17 7.24 0.60 -7.48
CA ALA A 17 7.56 -0.67 -6.83
C ALA A 17 6.47 -0.99 -5.80
N LYS A 18 5.40 -1.64 -6.22
CA LYS A 18 4.25 -1.97 -5.38
C LYS A 18 4.55 -3.18 -4.50
N HIS A 19 4.82 -2.94 -3.22
CA HIS A 19 4.96 -4.01 -2.24
C HIS A 19 3.59 -4.42 -1.70
N GLY A 20 3.32 -5.70 -1.60
CA GLY A 20 2.03 -6.19 -1.13
C GLY A 20 1.96 -7.68 -0.86
N ASN A 21 0.82 -8.11 -0.32
CA ASN A 21 0.56 -9.50 0.06
C ASN A 21 -0.89 -9.88 -0.30
N ARG A 22 -1.24 -11.13 -0.04
CA ARG A 22 -2.62 -11.60 0.00
C ARG A 22 -3.36 -10.97 1.19
N ALA A 23 -4.69 -11.01 1.14
CA ALA A 23 -5.50 -10.55 2.26
C ALA A 23 -5.10 -11.28 3.56
N ALA A 24 -4.91 -10.50 4.63
CA ALA A 24 -4.63 -11.05 5.96
C ALA A 24 -5.91 -11.23 6.79
N SER A 25 -6.84 -10.30 6.68
CA SER A 25 -8.12 -10.29 7.42
C SER A 25 -9.30 -9.86 6.56
N GLY A 26 -9.07 -9.39 5.35
CA GLY A 26 -10.11 -8.99 4.40
C GLY A 26 -10.41 -10.06 3.37
N VAL A 27 -11.35 -9.78 2.46
CA VAL A 27 -11.79 -10.70 1.39
C VAL A 27 -10.89 -10.67 0.16
N SER A 28 -10.06 -9.62 -0.02
CA SER A 28 -9.20 -9.45 -1.20
C SER A 28 -8.02 -8.53 -0.88
N GLY A 29 -6.80 -9.02 -1.08
CA GLY A 29 -5.56 -8.24 -1.00
C GLY A 29 -5.01 -7.91 -2.39
N SER A 30 -3.92 -7.14 -2.44
CA SER A 30 -3.27 -6.73 -3.69
C SER A 30 -2.87 -7.91 -4.57
N ALA A 31 -2.29 -8.95 -3.95
CA ALA A 31 -1.85 -10.16 -4.66
C ALA A 31 -3.03 -10.93 -5.25
N ASP A 32 -4.15 -11.02 -4.51
CA ASP A 32 -5.33 -11.75 -4.94
C ASP A 32 -5.96 -11.11 -6.19
N VAL A 33 -6.03 -9.78 -6.24
CA VAL A 33 -6.54 -9.04 -7.41
C VAL A 33 -5.64 -9.21 -8.62
N LEU A 34 -4.31 -9.11 -8.44
CA LEU A 34 -3.36 -9.27 -9.53
C LEU A 34 -3.36 -10.71 -10.09
N GLU A 35 -3.46 -11.72 -9.23
CA GLU A 35 -3.59 -13.11 -9.63
C GLU A 35 -4.89 -13.37 -10.40
N ALA A 36 -6.01 -12.79 -9.94
CA ALA A 36 -7.28 -12.82 -10.67
C ALA A 36 -7.20 -12.14 -12.05
N ALA A 37 -6.32 -11.14 -12.20
CA ALA A 37 -6.01 -10.48 -13.46
C ALA A 37 -5.07 -11.29 -14.38
N GLY A 38 -4.56 -12.44 -13.92
CA GLY A 38 -3.60 -13.29 -14.65
C GLY A 38 -2.14 -12.84 -14.51
N VAL A 39 -1.83 -11.95 -13.57
CA VAL A 39 -0.46 -11.51 -13.30
C VAL A 39 0.28 -12.59 -12.52
N ARG A 40 1.49 -12.92 -12.95
CA ARG A 40 2.37 -13.86 -12.24
C ARG A 40 2.97 -13.18 -11.02
N LEU A 41 2.88 -13.84 -9.86
CA LEU A 41 3.41 -13.36 -8.58
C LEU A 41 4.75 -14.00 -8.20
N ASP A 42 5.19 -15.01 -8.95
CA ASP A 42 6.38 -15.82 -8.71
C ASP A 42 7.65 -15.30 -9.44
N LEU A 43 7.66 -14.01 -9.77
CA LEU A 43 8.78 -13.37 -10.44
C LEU A 43 9.99 -13.22 -9.51
N SER A 44 11.21 -13.36 -10.06
CA SER A 44 12.45 -13.04 -9.35
C SER A 44 12.59 -11.51 -9.18
N PRO A 45 13.44 -11.05 -8.24
CA PRO A 45 13.70 -9.61 -8.07
C PRO A 45 14.15 -8.91 -9.36
N GLU A 46 14.97 -9.59 -10.17
CA GLU A 46 15.47 -9.08 -11.45
C GLU A 46 14.33 -8.93 -12.47
N GLN A 47 13.41 -9.91 -12.51
CA GLN A 47 12.24 -9.86 -13.39
C GLN A 47 11.28 -8.75 -12.97
N VAL A 48 11.07 -8.55 -11.66
CA VAL A 48 10.27 -7.42 -11.16
C VAL A 48 10.94 -6.09 -11.51
N GLY A 49 12.26 -5.99 -11.36
CA GLY A 49 13.03 -4.82 -11.79
C GLY A 49 12.84 -4.52 -13.27
N HIS A 50 12.89 -5.55 -14.12
CA HIS A 50 12.63 -5.40 -15.55
C HIS A 50 11.20 -4.92 -15.85
N CYS A 51 10.19 -5.40 -15.12
CA CYS A 51 8.82 -4.89 -15.24
C CYS A 51 8.77 -3.38 -14.91
N ILE A 52 9.39 -2.95 -13.80
CA ILE A 52 9.41 -1.54 -13.41
C ILE A 52 10.06 -0.68 -14.50
N GLU A 53 11.17 -1.14 -15.08
CA GLU A 53 11.86 -0.40 -16.13
C GLU A 53 11.05 -0.34 -17.44
N THR A 54 10.36 -1.43 -17.80
CA THR A 54 9.70 -1.57 -19.12
C THR A 54 8.28 -1.00 -19.13
N VAL A 55 7.49 -1.32 -18.10
CA VAL A 55 6.06 -0.94 -18.04
C VAL A 55 5.75 0.06 -16.93
N GLY A 56 6.73 0.50 -16.15
CA GLY A 56 6.60 1.50 -15.10
C GLY A 56 6.11 0.96 -13.77
N VAL A 57 5.67 -0.31 -13.67
CA VAL A 57 5.17 -0.88 -12.43
C VAL A 57 5.66 -2.33 -12.25
N GLY A 58 6.04 -2.67 -11.03
CA GLY A 58 6.36 -4.04 -10.63
C GLY A 58 5.74 -4.38 -9.28
N PHE A 59 5.30 -5.62 -9.13
CA PHE A 59 4.71 -6.10 -7.89
C PHE A 59 5.72 -6.96 -7.11
N LEU A 60 6.07 -6.51 -5.91
CA LEU A 60 6.95 -7.23 -4.99
C LEU A 60 6.10 -8.01 -4.01
N PHE A 61 5.88 -9.28 -4.31
CA PHE A 61 5.11 -10.17 -3.45
C PHE A 61 5.88 -10.46 -2.17
N ALA A 62 5.33 -10.09 -1.02
CA ALA A 62 6.02 -10.10 0.27
C ALA A 62 6.63 -11.46 0.63
N LEU A 63 5.96 -12.56 0.29
CA LEU A 63 6.46 -13.92 0.59
C LEU A 63 7.75 -14.26 -0.17
N ASN A 64 7.95 -13.70 -1.36
CA ASN A 64 9.14 -13.96 -2.18
C ASN A 64 10.33 -13.09 -1.78
N HIS A 65 10.06 -11.91 -1.21
CA HIS A 65 11.08 -10.90 -0.91
C HIS A 65 11.52 -10.85 0.56
N HIS A 66 10.77 -11.48 1.48
CA HIS A 66 11.09 -11.52 2.91
C HIS A 66 11.30 -12.95 3.39
N SER A 67 12.38 -13.58 2.95
CA SER A 67 12.69 -14.98 3.27
C SER A 67 12.74 -15.27 4.79
N ALA A 68 13.18 -14.31 5.61
CA ALA A 68 13.19 -14.44 7.06
C ALA A 68 11.78 -14.56 7.67
N MET A 69 10.76 -13.98 7.03
CA MET A 69 9.38 -14.03 7.50
C MET A 69 8.79 -15.44 7.50
N ARG A 70 9.32 -16.36 6.67
CA ARG A 70 8.86 -17.76 6.67
C ARG A 70 8.95 -18.42 8.03
N HIS A 71 9.93 -18.02 8.86
CA HIS A 71 10.11 -18.55 10.20
C HIS A 71 9.09 -18.01 11.22
N ALA A 72 8.45 -16.88 10.94
CA ALA A 72 7.45 -16.26 11.80
C ALA A 72 6.00 -16.56 11.38
N ILE A 73 5.77 -17.13 10.18
CA ILE A 73 4.42 -17.34 9.63
C ILE A 73 3.59 -18.29 10.51
N GLY A 74 4.19 -19.39 11.00
CA GLY A 74 3.50 -20.35 11.87
C GLY A 74 2.98 -19.66 13.14
N ALA A 75 3.89 -19.05 13.89
CA ALA A 75 3.54 -18.33 15.13
C ALA A 75 2.50 -17.22 14.89
N ARG A 76 2.60 -16.45 13.78
CA ARG A 76 1.63 -15.41 13.45
C ARG A 76 0.22 -15.96 13.17
N ARG A 77 0.11 -17.14 12.53
CA ARG A 77 -1.17 -17.81 12.31
C ARG A 77 -1.81 -18.30 13.60
N GLU A 78 -0.99 -18.87 14.49
CA GLU A 78 -1.46 -19.36 15.80
C GLU A 78 -1.92 -18.21 16.70
N LEU A 79 -1.18 -17.09 16.73
CA LEU A 79 -1.51 -15.91 17.53
C LEU A 79 -2.80 -15.21 17.07
N ALA A 80 -3.08 -15.21 15.78
CA ALA A 80 -4.30 -14.66 15.14
C ALA A 80 -4.64 -13.20 15.51
N PHE A 81 -3.67 -12.41 16.00
CA PHE A 81 -3.84 -10.98 16.29
C PHE A 81 -2.76 -10.13 15.58
N LYS A 82 -2.98 -8.81 15.50
CA LYS A 82 -2.03 -7.86 14.92
C LYS A 82 -0.77 -7.78 15.78
N THR A 83 0.40 -7.88 15.16
CA THR A 83 1.70 -7.81 15.81
C THR A 83 2.56 -6.70 15.18
N MET A 84 3.75 -6.43 15.74
CA MET A 84 4.71 -5.50 15.16
C MET A 84 5.03 -5.79 13.67
N PHE A 85 4.92 -7.04 13.22
CA PHE A 85 5.12 -7.40 11.81
C PHE A 85 4.10 -6.77 10.87
N ASN A 86 2.95 -6.32 11.37
CA ASN A 86 1.97 -5.59 10.56
C ASN A 86 2.44 -4.14 10.26
N LEU A 87 3.28 -3.57 11.15
CA LEU A 87 3.91 -2.27 10.96
C LEU A 87 5.22 -2.35 10.19
N LEU A 88 5.98 -3.45 10.34
CA LEU A 88 7.29 -3.60 9.70
C LEU A 88 7.20 -3.82 8.18
N GLY A 89 6.17 -4.52 7.70
CA GLY A 89 6.00 -4.80 6.28
C GLY A 89 6.09 -3.56 5.39
N PRO A 90 5.29 -2.52 5.66
CA PRO A 90 5.33 -1.26 4.93
C PRO A 90 6.68 -0.52 5.00
N LEU A 91 7.45 -0.70 6.08
CA LEU A 91 8.73 -0.03 6.30
C LEU A 91 9.92 -0.69 5.57
N THR A 92 9.69 -1.87 4.98
CA THR A 92 10.75 -2.72 4.42
C THR A 92 10.52 -3.04 2.95
N ASN A 93 10.12 -2.05 2.15
CA ASN A 93 9.95 -2.24 0.70
C ASN A 93 11.29 -2.71 0.08
N PRO A 94 11.33 -3.91 -0.55
CA PRO A 94 12.58 -4.50 -1.03
C PRO A 94 13.25 -3.70 -2.16
N ALA A 95 12.51 -2.83 -2.85
CA ALA A 95 13.07 -1.96 -3.88
C ALA A 95 13.85 -0.77 -3.31
N GLY A 96 13.85 -0.56 -1.99
CA GLY A 96 14.53 0.57 -1.36
C GLY A 96 13.99 1.94 -1.80
N ALA A 97 12.71 2.01 -2.16
CA ALA A 97 12.08 3.23 -2.64
C ALA A 97 12.23 4.37 -1.65
N LYS A 98 12.66 5.53 -2.13
CA LYS A 98 12.89 6.73 -1.30
C LYS A 98 11.65 7.63 -1.20
N CYS A 99 10.67 7.40 -2.07
CA CYS A 99 9.37 8.07 -2.04
C CYS A 99 8.29 7.01 -1.82
N GLN A 100 7.39 7.22 -0.85
CA GLN A 100 6.39 6.22 -0.48
C GLN A 100 5.04 6.87 -0.15
N LEU A 101 3.95 6.20 -0.54
CA LEU A 101 2.62 6.40 0.02
C LEU A 101 2.27 5.15 0.84
N LEU A 102 1.89 5.33 2.08
CA LEU A 102 1.72 4.25 3.04
C LEU A 102 0.51 4.50 3.93
N GLY A 103 -0.41 3.54 3.99
CA GLY A 103 -1.54 3.57 4.88
C GLY A 103 -1.27 2.90 6.22
N VAL A 104 -1.83 3.46 7.28
CA VAL A 104 -1.81 2.89 8.63
C VAL A 104 -3.23 2.70 9.15
N ALA A 105 -3.47 1.58 9.84
CA ALA A 105 -4.79 1.24 10.36
C ALA A 105 -5.21 2.07 11.60
N ASP A 106 -4.28 2.81 12.19
CA ASP A 106 -4.50 3.64 13.36
C ASP A 106 -3.73 4.95 13.18
N GLY A 107 -4.43 6.08 13.36
CA GLY A 107 -3.89 7.42 13.17
C GLY A 107 -2.77 7.80 14.13
N ASP A 108 -2.63 7.12 15.26
CA ASP A 108 -1.53 7.35 16.20
C ASP A 108 -0.16 6.92 15.63
N TRP A 109 -0.15 6.09 14.57
CA TRP A 109 1.06 5.66 13.88
C TRP A 109 1.51 6.61 12.75
N LEU A 110 0.75 7.64 12.41
CA LEU A 110 1.10 8.56 11.31
C LEU A 110 2.51 9.14 11.49
N ARG A 111 2.71 9.92 12.54
CA ARG A 111 4.00 10.57 12.82
C ARG A 111 5.11 9.57 13.15
N PRO A 112 4.93 8.56 14.03
CA PRO A 112 5.98 7.58 14.33
C PRO A 112 6.50 6.86 13.09
N VAL A 113 5.63 6.45 12.18
CA VAL A 113 6.01 5.79 10.92
C VAL A 113 6.78 6.74 10.01
N ALA A 114 6.34 7.99 9.86
CA ALA A 114 7.06 8.99 9.08
C ALA A 114 8.47 9.27 9.64
N GLU A 115 8.62 9.31 10.97
CA GLU A 115 9.92 9.48 11.63
C GLU A 115 10.86 8.28 11.41
N VAL A 116 10.35 7.05 11.46
CA VAL A 116 11.14 5.85 11.13
C VAL A 116 11.58 5.91 9.68
N LEU A 117 10.69 6.22 8.73
CA LEU A 117 11.02 6.31 7.32
C LEU A 117 12.06 7.42 7.04
N LYS A 118 11.99 8.55 7.74
CA LYS A 118 13.02 9.59 7.72
C LYS A 118 14.39 9.04 8.16
N ARG A 119 14.43 8.29 9.28
CA ARG A 119 15.67 7.69 9.81
C ARG A 119 16.28 6.63 8.89
N VAL A 120 15.46 5.88 8.16
CA VAL A 120 15.95 4.89 7.17
C VAL A 120 16.28 5.54 5.82
N GLY A 121 16.20 6.86 5.71
CA GLY A 121 16.68 7.63 4.57
C GLY A 121 15.67 7.76 3.43
N SER A 122 14.38 7.74 3.73
CA SER A 122 13.34 8.16 2.77
C SER A 122 13.40 9.67 2.55
N HIS A 123 13.06 10.13 1.35
CA HIS A 123 13.10 11.55 0.98
C HIS A 123 11.73 12.19 1.00
N ARG A 124 10.71 11.48 0.53
CA ARG A 124 9.33 11.94 0.54
C ARG A 124 8.37 10.81 0.87
N VAL A 125 7.58 11.01 1.90
CA VAL A 125 6.62 10.01 2.36
C VAL A 125 5.30 10.67 2.68
N LEU A 126 4.21 10.03 2.32
CA LEU A 126 2.88 10.32 2.84
C LEU A 126 2.44 9.11 3.65
N VAL A 127 2.30 9.26 4.95
CA VAL A 127 1.64 8.27 5.81
C VAL A 127 0.21 8.73 6.02
N VAL A 128 -0.76 7.88 5.72
CA VAL A 128 -2.17 8.28 5.68
C VAL A 128 -3.06 7.39 6.54
N HIS A 129 -4.10 7.98 7.12
CA HIS A 129 -5.16 7.30 7.85
C HIS A 129 -6.45 8.11 7.71
N CYS A 130 -7.51 7.47 7.25
CA CYS A 130 -8.80 8.14 7.10
C CYS A 130 -9.65 8.08 8.37
N GLU A 131 -10.47 9.10 8.60
CA GLU A 131 -11.40 9.16 9.75
C GLU A 131 -12.51 8.09 9.67
N ASP A 132 -12.78 7.52 8.49
CA ASP A 132 -13.70 6.39 8.31
C ASP A 132 -13.06 5.02 8.66
N GLY A 133 -11.78 5.01 9.08
CA GLY A 133 -11.05 3.84 9.56
C GLY A 133 -10.28 3.08 8.47
N VAL A 134 -10.29 3.55 7.20
CA VAL A 134 -9.48 2.92 6.16
C VAL A 134 -8.03 3.45 6.16
N ASP A 135 -7.10 2.60 5.78
CA ASP A 135 -5.67 2.90 5.64
C ASP A 135 -5.33 3.41 4.22
N GLU A 136 -6.19 4.25 3.66
CA GLU A 136 -6.09 4.81 2.31
C GLU A 136 -6.54 6.29 2.32
N ILE A 137 -6.26 7.03 1.24
CA ILE A 137 -6.91 8.33 1.01
C ILE A 137 -8.36 8.04 0.56
N SER A 138 -9.31 8.40 1.41
CA SER A 138 -10.72 8.04 1.21
C SER A 138 -11.46 9.04 0.32
N ILE A 139 -12.43 8.50 -0.42
CA ILE A 139 -13.43 9.32 -1.14
C ILE A 139 -14.62 9.73 -0.25
N ALA A 140 -14.71 9.21 0.97
CA ALA A 140 -15.89 9.36 1.83
C ALA A 140 -15.68 10.35 2.98
N ALA A 141 -14.44 10.49 3.48
CA ALA A 141 -14.16 11.25 4.70
C ALA A 141 -12.76 11.90 4.65
N PRO A 142 -12.48 12.85 5.54
CA PRO A 142 -11.16 13.43 5.67
C PRO A 142 -10.10 12.39 5.97
N THR A 143 -8.95 12.51 5.34
CA THR A 143 -7.78 11.66 5.56
C THR A 143 -6.68 12.45 6.22
N ARG A 144 -6.25 12.03 7.40
CA ARG A 144 -5.09 12.59 8.09
C ARG A 144 -3.81 12.12 7.40
N VAL A 145 -2.86 13.04 7.25
CA VAL A 145 -1.58 12.82 6.58
C VAL A 145 -0.44 13.27 7.47
N ALA A 146 0.59 12.44 7.60
CA ALA A 146 1.92 12.87 8.04
C ALA A 146 2.84 12.83 6.81
N GLU A 147 3.25 13.99 6.32
CA GLU A 147 4.14 14.13 5.17
C GLU A 147 5.58 14.37 5.62
N LEU A 148 6.49 13.49 5.20
CA LEU A 148 7.91 13.76 5.20
C LEU A 148 8.29 14.39 3.86
N LYS A 149 8.85 15.60 3.91
CA LYS A 149 9.36 16.31 2.73
C LYS A 149 10.56 17.17 3.15
N GLU A 150 11.64 17.09 2.37
CA GLU A 150 12.87 17.89 2.60
C GLU A 150 13.41 17.77 4.03
N GLY A 151 13.24 16.59 4.65
CA GLY A 151 13.72 16.33 6.02
C GLY A 151 12.77 16.81 7.13
N GLU A 152 11.67 17.45 6.81
CA GLU A 152 10.66 17.90 7.77
C GLU A 152 9.42 17.00 7.72
N ILE A 153 8.73 16.88 8.87
CA ILE A 153 7.47 16.14 8.97
C ILE A 153 6.38 17.13 9.37
N THR A 154 5.41 17.28 8.48
CA THR A 154 4.21 18.09 8.67
C THR A 154 2.97 17.21 8.74
N GLU A 155 1.98 17.63 9.51
CA GLU A 155 0.69 16.93 9.61
C GLU A 155 -0.44 17.83 9.14
N TYR A 156 -1.33 17.27 8.33
CA TYR A 156 -2.51 17.96 7.80
C TYR A 156 -3.61 16.94 7.46
N SER A 157 -4.75 17.43 7.03
CA SER A 157 -5.83 16.58 6.49
C SER A 157 -6.11 16.97 5.06
N VAL A 158 -6.46 15.97 4.24
CA VAL A 158 -6.99 16.15 2.89
C VAL A 158 -8.42 15.62 2.83
N ARG A 159 -9.23 16.21 1.97
CA ARG A 159 -10.65 15.86 1.74
C ARG A 159 -10.89 15.59 0.26
N PRO A 160 -11.93 14.86 -0.12
CA PRO A 160 -12.30 14.69 -1.52
C PRO A 160 -12.46 16.03 -2.27
N GLU A 161 -12.97 17.06 -1.58
CA GLU A 161 -13.19 18.39 -2.13
C GLU A 161 -11.89 19.11 -2.53
N ASP A 162 -10.78 18.81 -1.87
CA ASP A 162 -9.45 19.38 -2.20
C ASP A 162 -8.97 18.88 -3.58
N PHE A 163 -9.53 17.77 -4.05
CA PHE A 163 -9.28 17.20 -5.39
C PHE A 163 -10.43 17.50 -6.39
N GLY A 164 -11.38 18.36 -6.03
CA GLY A 164 -12.52 18.71 -6.89
C GLY A 164 -13.64 17.65 -6.91
N TRP A 165 -13.64 16.70 -5.99
CA TRP A 165 -14.63 15.64 -5.86
C TRP A 165 -15.60 15.95 -4.71
N LYS A 166 -16.84 15.50 -4.83
CA LYS A 166 -17.76 15.45 -3.69
C LYS A 166 -17.54 14.14 -2.92
N ALA A 167 -17.66 14.20 -1.60
CA ALA A 167 -17.61 12.99 -0.79
C ALA A 167 -18.65 11.96 -1.26
N GLN A 168 -18.23 10.71 -1.36
CA GLN A 168 -19.05 9.58 -1.82
C GLN A 168 -19.00 8.43 -0.82
N PRO A 169 -20.10 7.69 -0.65
CA PRO A 169 -20.14 6.59 0.31
C PRO A 169 -19.21 5.45 -0.11
N LEU A 170 -18.46 4.88 0.84
CA LEU A 170 -17.55 3.74 0.63
C LEU A 170 -18.26 2.46 0.20
N GLN A 171 -19.57 2.34 0.45
CA GLN A 171 -20.35 1.13 0.14
C GLN A 171 -20.23 0.71 -1.32
N THR A 172 -20.02 1.65 -2.22
CA THR A 172 -19.83 1.38 -3.66
C THR A 172 -18.50 0.70 -3.98
N LEU A 173 -17.53 0.73 -3.05
CA LEU A 173 -16.21 0.13 -3.19
C LEU A 173 -16.05 -1.18 -2.41
N ILE A 174 -17.08 -1.60 -1.66
CA ILE A 174 -17.05 -2.86 -0.93
C ILE A 174 -17.23 -4.02 -1.92
N VAL A 175 -16.32 -4.97 -1.90
CA VAL A 175 -16.29 -6.14 -2.77
C VAL A 175 -16.40 -7.43 -1.97
N LYS A 176 -16.89 -8.49 -2.60
CA LYS A 176 -17.05 -9.82 -1.98
C LYS A 176 -15.81 -10.69 -2.15
N ASP A 177 -15.06 -10.47 -3.22
CA ASP A 177 -13.88 -11.27 -3.56
C ASP A 177 -12.93 -10.51 -4.51
N ALA A 178 -11.83 -11.16 -4.87
CA ALA A 178 -10.83 -10.62 -5.76
C ALA A 178 -11.32 -10.41 -7.21
N LYS A 179 -12.30 -11.20 -7.67
CA LYS A 179 -12.86 -11.07 -9.03
C LYS A 179 -13.71 -9.82 -9.15
N GLU A 180 -14.57 -9.57 -8.15
CA GLU A 180 -15.38 -8.35 -8.09
C GLU A 180 -14.46 -7.11 -7.95
N SER A 181 -13.41 -7.20 -7.13
CA SER A 181 -12.39 -6.15 -7.03
C SER A 181 -11.70 -5.87 -8.37
N LEU A 182 -11.40 -6.92 -9.15
CA LEU A 182 -10.79 -6.77 -10.47
C LEU A 182 -11.73 -6.07 -11.46
N ILE A 183 -13.03 -6.34 -11.39
CA ILE A 183 -14.03 -5.65 -12.23
C ILE A 183 -13.97 -4.15 -11.93
N LEU A 184 -14.07 -3.75 -10.65
CA LEU A 184 -14.00 -2.34 -10.24
C LEU A 184 -12.67 -1.64 -10.59
N VAL A 185 -11.58 -2.38 -10.74
CA VAL A 185 -10.28 -1.82 -11.15
C VAL A 185 -10.19 -1.62 -12.66
N ARG A 186 -10.97 -2.38 -13.45
CA ARG A 186 -10.99 -2.30 -14.92
C ARG A 186 -11.94 -1.25 -15.47
N ASP A 187 -13.03 -0.95 -14.75
CA ASP A 187 -14.03 0.07 -15.09
C ASP A 187 -13.52 1.48 -14.74
#